data_00a0987cc3b21d83d016438827bcc3f2
#
_entry.id   00a0987cc3b21d83d016438827bcc3f2
#
_cell.length_a   1.000
_cell.length_b   1.000
_cell.length_c   1.000
_cell.angle_alpha   90.00
_cell.angle_beta   90.00
_cell.angle_gamma   90.00
#
_symmetry.space_group_name_H-M   'P 1'
#
loop_
_entity.id
_entity.type
_entity.pdbx_description
1 polymer ?
#
loop_
_entity_poly.entity_id
_entity_poly.type
_entity_poly.pdbx_seq_one_letter_code
_entity_poly.pdbx_strand_id
1 'polypeptide(L)'
;MSFNLKKYGIDVVELYRNASVPALYELALTKEKGTTISDAGALCVYSGEKTGRSPKDKRIVRNPASEYNIDWGDINIALDEHVFHINRERAIDYLNTRSRIYVVDAFAGWDENYRLKVRIICTRAYHALFMQNMLIMPSAEELENFGEPDYVIYNGGGFPANRHTSHMTSKTSIDLHLESKEIVILGTEYAGEMKKGVFSVMNYLM
;
A
#
# COMPACT_ATOMS: atom_id res chain seq x y z
N MET A 1 25.01 3.87 1.41
CA MET A 1 24.46 2.68 2.11
C MET A 1 23.46 2.01 1.20
N SER A 2 23.42 0.68 1.15
CA SER A 2 22.38 -0.03 0.39
C SER A 2 21.01 0.23 1.00
N PHE A 3 19.99 0.40 0.16
CA PHE A 3 18.60 0.59 0.58
C PHE A 3 18.12 -0.61 1.41
N ASN A 4 17.45 -0.37 2.52
CA ASN A 4 16.82 -1.41 3.35
C ASN A 4 15.58 -0.85 4.05
N LEU A 5 14.80 -1.75 4.66
CA LEU A 5 13.55 -1.42 5.34
C LEU A 5 13.60 -1.66 6.86
N LYS A 6 14.80 -1.80 7.45
CA LYS A 6 14.95 -2.13 8.87
C LYS A 6 14.29 -1.15 9.80
N LYS A 7 14.26 0.14 9.44
CA LYS A 7 13.55 1.17 10.22
C LYS A 7 12.03 0.96 10.29
N TYR A 8 11.46 0.20 9.34
CA TYR A 8 10.05 -0.19 9.32
C TYR A 8 9.79 -1.54 9.98
N GLY A 9 10.81 -2.16 10.59
CA GLY A 9 10.72 -3.50 11.16
C GLY A 9 10.70 -4.62 10.13
N ILE A 10 11.15 -4.36 8.89
CA ILE A 10 11.12 -5.31 7.78
C ILE A 10 12.55 -5.68 7.37
N ASP A 11 12.82 -7.00 7.39
CA ASP A 11 14.11 -7.57 6.95
C ASP A 11 13.83 -8.86 6.17
N VAL A 12 13.95 -8.81 4.84
CA VAL A 12 13.63 -9.90 3.92
C VAL A 12 14.82 -10.22 3.01
N VAL A 13 14.85 -11.44 2.48
CA VAL A 13 15.97 -11.93 1.66
C VAL A 13 16.03 -11.22 0.30
N GLU A 14 14.88 -11.09 -0.37
CA GLU A 14 14.80 -10.47 -1.69
C GLU A 14 13.97 -9.18 -1.62
N LEU A 15 14.61 -8.05 -1.91
CA LEU A 15 13.99 -6.73 -1.90
C LEU A 15 14.13 -6.07 -3.28
N TYR A 16 13.00 -5.83 -3.94
CA TYR A 16 12.94 -5.17 -5.25
C TYR A 16 12.43 -3.74 -5.11
N ARG A 17 13.34 -2.77 -5.15
CA ARG A 17 12.97 -1.34 -5.11
C ARG A 17 12.91 -0.77 -6.53
N ASN A 18 11.77 -0.21 -6.91
CA ASN A 18 11.51 0.39 -8.23
C ASN A 18 12.01 -0.49 -9.39
N ALA A 19 11.76 -1.80 -9.29
CA ALA A 19 12.13 -2.73 -10.33
C ALA A 19 11.52 -2.32 -11.69
N SER A 20 12.23 -2.55 -12.77
CA SER A 20 11.76 -2.18 -14.11
C SER A 20 10.48 -2.91 -14.50
N VAL A 21 9.68 -2.32 -15.40
CA VAL A 21 8.44 -2.92 -15.90
C VAL A 21 8.66 -4.33 -16.45
N PRO A 22 9.67 -4.60 -17.29
CA PRO A 22 9.94 -5.97 -17.77
C PRO A 22 10.24 -6.95 -16.62
N ALA A 23 11.04 -6.54 -15.63
CA ALA A 23 11.34 -7.38 -14.47
C ALA A 23 10.09 -7.68 -13.64
N LEU A 24 9.20 -6.69 -13.44
CA LEU A 24 7.93 -6.91 -12.73
C LEU A 24 6.98 -7.84 -13.50
N TYR A 25 6.95 -7.76 -14.84
CA TYR A 25 6.21 -8.73 -15.67
C TYR A 25 6.76 -10.14 -15.49
N GLU A 26 8.07 -10.34 -15.61
CA GLU A 26 8.71 -11.63 -15.41
C GLU A 26 8.43 -12.21 -14.03
N LEU A 27 8.60 -11.40 -12.99
CA LEU A 27 8.34 -11.79 -11.60
C LEU A 27 6.87 -12.14 -11.37
N ALA A 28 5.93 -11.36 -11.91
CA ALA A 28 4.51 -11.65 -11.80
C ALA A 28 4.15 -12.97 -12.50
N LEU A 29 4.65 -13.19 -13.72
CA LEU A 29 4.37 -14.41 -14.50
C LEU A 29 4.99 -15.66 -13.89
N THR A 30 6.20 -15.55 -13.33
CA THR A 30 6.95 -16.72 -12.84
C THR A 30 6.70 -17.03 -11.37
N LYS A 31 6.29 -16.03 -10.58
CA LYS A 31 6.20 -16.14 -9.10
C LYS A 31 4.79 -15.96 -8.55
N GLU A 32 3.84 -15.45 -9.36
CA GLU A 32 2.47 -15.21 -8.89
C GLU A 32 1.49 -16.17 -9.55
N LYS A 33 0.83 -16.96 -8.72
CA LYS A 33 -0.13 -17.96 -9.19
C LYS A 33 -1.33 -17.30 -9.89
N GLY A 34 -1.72 -17.83 -11.04
CA GLY A 34 -2.87 -17.35 -11.80
C GLY A 34 -2.59 -16.08 -12.62
N THR A 35 -1.32 -15.70 -12.76
CA THR A 35 -0.91 -14.59 -13.62
C THR A 35 -0.59 -15.09 -15.02
N THR A 36 -1.12 -14.42 -16.05
CA THR A 36 -0.93 -14.72 -17.48
C THR A 36 -0.78 -13.43 -18.28
N ILE A 37 -0.47 -13.54 -19.55
CA ILE A 37 -0.47 -12.42 -20.51
C ILE A 37 -1.57 -12.66 -21.54
N SER A 38 -2.33 -11.61 -21.86
CA SER A 38 -3.28 -11.62 -22.98
C SER A 38 -2.53 -11.56 -24.33
N ASP A 39 -3.24 -11.82 -25.40
CA ASP A 39 -2.74 -11.67 -26.77
C ASP A 39 -2.26 -10.26 -27.11
N ALA A 40 -2.86 -9.24 -26.45
CA ALA A 40 -2.46 -7.84 -26.58
C ALA A 40 -1.30 -7.44 -25.64
N GLY A 41 -0.70 -8.39 -24.90
CA GLY A 41 0.43 -8.14 -24.00
C GLY A 41 0.06 -7.61 -22.62
N ALA A 42 -1.23 -7.50 -22.28
CA ALA A 42 -1.66 -7.06 -20.98
C ALA A 42 -1.49 -8.17 -19.92
N LEU A 43 -1.00 -7.79 -18.74
CA LEU A 43 -0.89 -8.70 -17.62
C LEU A 43 -2.28 -8.99 -17.04
N CYS A 44 -2.69 -10.25 -17.05
CA CYS A 44 -3.92 -10.74 -16.45
C CYS A 44 -3.59 -11.35 -15.09
N VAL A 45 -4.18 -10.81 -14.02
CA VAL A 45 -3.84 -11.19 -12.65
C VAL A 45 -5.08 -11.60 -11.86
N TYR A 46 -4.89 -12.52 -10.92
CA TYR A 46 -5.90 -12.86 -9.94
C TYR A 46 -5.76 -11.92 -8.73
N SER A 47 -6.81 -11.17 -8.42
CA SER A 47 -6.83 -10.19 -7.32
C SER A 47 -7.49 -10.72 -6.03
N GLY A 48 -7.62 -12.04 -5.90
CA GLY A 48 -8.27 -12.67 -4.75
C GLY A 48 -9.81 -12.69 -4.85
N GLU A 49 -10.47 -12.86 -3.72
CA GLU A 49 -11.94 -12.87 -3.65
C GLU A 49 -12.56 -11.51 -4.00
N LYS A 50 -11.82 -10.44 -3.76
CA LYS A 50 -12.26 -9.07 -4.04
C LYS A 50 -11.75 -8.60 -5.40
N THR A 51 -12.67 -8.45 -6.34
CA THR A 51 -12.37 -8.00 -7.71
C THR A 51 -12.55 -6.50 -7.91
N GLY A 52 -12.82 -5.78 -6.83
CA GLY A 52 -12.99 -4.33 -6.80
C GLY A 52 -12.68 -3.75 -5.42
N ARG A 53 -12.80 -2.43 -5.29
CA ARG A 53 -12.61 -1.73 -4.01
C ARG A 53 -13.65 -2.15 -2.97
N SER A 54 -13.26 -2.04 -1.71
CA SER A 54 -14.09 -2.33 -0.55
C SER A 54 -14.34 -1.05 0.27
N PRO A 55 -15.24 -0.13 -0.17
CA PRO A 55 -15.47 1.15 0.51
C PRO A 55 -15.89 0.98 1.97
N LYS A 56 -16.65 -0.07 2.28
CA LYS A 56 -17.11 -0.39 3.64
C LYS A 56 -16.02 -0.94 4.56
N ASP A 57 -14.85 -1.22 4.02
CA ASP A 57 -13.68 -1.70 4.77
C ASP A 57 -12.59 -0.62 4.89
N LYS A 58 -12.81 0.60 4.34
CA LYS A 58 -11.94 1.75 4.56
C LYS A 58 -12.21 2.36 5.93
N ARG A 59 -11.16 2.58 6.68
CA ARG A 59 -11.19 3.16 8.02
C ARG A 59 -10.15 4.26 8.15
N ILE A 60 -10.43 5.23 9.00
CA ILE A 60 -9.50 6.31 9.31
C ILE A 60 -9.34 6.35 10.82
N VAL A 61 -8.10 6.42 11.28
CA VAL A 61 -7.83 6.55 12.72
C VAL A 61 -8.41 7.85 13.22
N ARG A 62 -9.26 7.74 14.25
CA ARG A 62 -9.85 8.89 14.91
C ARG A 62 -8.99 9.28 16.12
N ASN A 63 -8.34 10.39 16.00
CA ASN A 63 -7.52 10.97 17.05
C ASN A 63 -7.74 12.50 17.13
N PRO A 64 -7.19 13.22 18.11
CA PRO A 64 -7.40 14.67 18.24
C PRO A 64 -7.01 15.48 17.00
N ALA A 65 -6.01 15.03 16.24
CA ALA A 65 -5.56 15.74 15.03
C ALA A 65 -6.53 15.59 13.85
N SER A 66 -7.25 14.46 13.76
CA SER A 66 -8.16 14.17 12.64
C SER A 66 -9.64 14.44 12.97
N GLU A 67 -10.00 14.52 14.24
CA GLU A 67 -11.40 14.46 14.69
C GLU A 67 -12.30 15.51 14.08
N TYR A 68 -11.82 16.73 13.94
CA TYR A 68 -12.61 17.87 13.45
C TYR A 68 -12.49 18.12 11.95
N ASN A 69 -11.61 17.41 11.26
CA ASN A 69 -11.29 17.61 9.84
C ASN A 69 -11.88 16.54 8.93
N ILE A 70 -12.59 15.57 9.51
CA ILE A 70 -13.15 14.43 8.77
C ILE A 70 -14.66 14.38 8.96
N ASP A 71 -15.38 14.25 7.87
CA ASP A 71 -16.81 13.94 7.87
C ASP A 71 -17.00 12.45 8.20
N TRP A 72 -17.21 12.15 9.47
CA TRP A 72 -17.35 10.79 9.99
C TRP A 72 -18.71 10.19 9.66
N GLY A 73 -18.72 8.92 9.25
CA GLY A 73 -19.93 8.19 8.92
C GLY A 73 -19.64 6.88 8.18
N ASP A 74 -20.58 6.45 7.36
CA ASP A 74 -20.50 5.18 6.63
C ASP A 74 -19.40 5.14 5.55
N ILE A 75 -18.90 6.30 5.14
CA ILE A 75 -17.81 6.43 4.16
C ILE A 75 -16.44 6.55 4.85
N ASN A 76 -16.36 7.39 5.88
CA ASN A 76 -15.16 7.58 6.69
C ASN A 76 -15.42 6.93 8.06
N ILE A 77 -15.23 5.63 8.10
CA ILE A 77 -15.47 4.84 9.32
C ILE A 77 -14.32 5.08 10.28
N ALA A 78 -14.66 5.46 11.52
CA ALA A 78 -13.65 5.67 12.56
C ALA A 78 -12.99 4.35 12.97
N LEU A 79 -11.70 4.40 13.24
CA LEU A 79 -10.89 3.31 13.77
C LEU A 79 -10.15 3.80 15.01
N ASP A 80 -10.11 2.95 16.04
CA ASP A 80 -9.28 3.20 17.21
C ASP A 80 -7.80 3.06 16.84
N GLU A 81 -6.96 3.96 17.34
CA GLU A 81 -5.51 3.94 17.08
C GLU A 81 -4.85 2.60 17.49
N HIS A 82 -5.30 2.03 18.60
CA HIS A 82 -4.85 0.72 19.07
C HIS A 82 -5.13 -0.39 18.02
N VAL A 83 -6.29 -0.37 17.39
CA VAL A 83 -6.66 -1.34 16.34
C VAL A 83 -5.81 -1.14 15.09
N PHE A 84 -5.52 0.11 14.72
CA PHE A 84 -4.58 0.42 13.65
C PHE A 84 -3.21 -0.23 13.91
N HIS A 85 -2.66 -0.05 15.10
CA HIS A 85 -1.36 -0.65 15.45
C HIS A 85 -1.37 -2.17 15.39
N ILE A 86 -2.46 -2.83 15.83
CA ILE A 86 -2.60 -4.28 15.67
C ILE A 86 -2.54 -4.69 14.19
N ASN A 87 -3.27 -4.01 13.32
CA ASN A 87 -3.26 -4.32 11.89
C ASN A 87 -1.92 -3.97 11.23
N ARG A 88 -1.28 -2.88 11.66
CA ARG A 88 0.05 -2.49 11.19
C ARG A 88 1.10 -3.56 11.50
N GLU A 89 1.18 -4.00 12.74
CA GLU A 89 2.12 -5.06 13.14
C GLU A 89 1.83 -6.37 12.41
N ARG A 90 0.55 -6.74 12.23
CA ARG A 90 0.18 -7.90 11.42
C ARG A 90 0.68 -7.80 9.97
N ALA A 91 0.59 -6.60 9.37
CA ALA A 91 1.10 -6.39 8.01
C ALA A 91 2.63 -6.53 7.96
N ILE A 92 3.34 -5.96 8.93
CA ILE A 92 4.80 -6.04 9.04
C ILE A 92 5.26 -7.48 9.26
N ASP A 93 4.64 -8.19 10.20
CA ASP A 93 4.93 -9.59 10.47
C ASP A 93 4.73 -10.44 9.22
N TYR A 94 3.60 -10.24 8.53
CA TYR A 94 3.34 -10.95 7.29
C TYR A 94 4.37 -10.64 6.18
N LEU A 95 4.73 -9.37 6.00
CA LEU A 95 5.77 -8.96 5.05
C LEU A 95 7.09 -9.67 5.35
N ASN A 96 7.48 -9.79 6.62
CA ASN A 96 8.69 -10.52 7.05
C ASN A 96 8.63 -12.04 6.78
N THR A 97 7.44 -12.62 6.63
CA THR A 97 7.33 -14.05 6.25
C THR A 97 7.55 -14.29 4.76
N ARG A 98 7.63 -13.26 3.94
CA ARG A 98 7.80 -13.39 2.49
C ARG A 98 9.26 -13.56 2.11
N SER A 99 9.54 -14.44 1.15
CA SER A 99 10.87 -14.59 0.58
C SER A 99 11.29 -13.34 -0.21
N ARG A 100 10.29 -12.64 -0.76
CA ARG A 100 10.49 -11.39 -1.54
C ARG A 100 9.38 -10.40 -1.27
N ILE A 101 9.74 -9.12 -1.32
CA ILE A 101 8.81 -7.99 -1.33
C ILE A 101 9.22 -6.95 -2.36
N TYR A 102 8.28 -6.11 -2.71
CA TYR A 102 8.44 -5.05 -3.70
C TYR A 102 8.23 -3.71 -3.04
N VAL A 103 9.08 -2.74 -3.38
CA VAL A 103 8.98 -1.35 -2.93
C VAL A 103 8.84 -0.45 -4.13
N VAL A 104 7.85 0.43 -4.09
CA VAL A 104 7.71 1.52 -5.05
C VAL A 104 7.84 2.83 -4.31
N ASP A 105 8.91 3.57 -4.60
CA ASP A 105 9.10 4.96 -4.20
C ASP A 105 8.69 5.83 -5.38
N ALA A 106 7.70 6.68 -5.18
CA ALA A 106 7.12 7.49 -6.26
C ALA A 106 6.50 8.78 -5.73
N PHE A 107 6.14 9.68 -6.64
CA PHE A 107 5.51 10.95 -6.31
C PHE A 107 4.01 10.92 -6.65
N ALA A 108 3.20 11.50 -5.78
CA ALA A 108 1.80 11.79 -6.01
C ALA A 108 1.60 13.31 -6.14
N GLY A 109 1.12 13.76 -7.31
CA GLY A 109 0.99 15.18 -7.67
C GLY A 109 2.08 15.65 -8.63
N TRP A 110 1.70 16.51 -9.58
CA TRP A 110 2.61 17.05 -10.60
C TRP A 110 3.37 18.29 -10.13
N ASP A 111 2.73 19.13 -9.30
CA ASP A 111 3.36 20.33 -8.77
C ASP A 111 4.38 19.93 -7.68
N GLU A 112 5.64 20.29 -7.92
CA GLU A 112 6.77 19.95 -7.04
C GLU A 112 6.63 20.53 -5.62
N ASN A 113 5.91 21.64 -5.46
CA ASN A 113 5.68 22.26 -4.16
C ASN A 113 4.66 21.51 -3.29
N TYR A 114 3.78 20.70 -3.93
CA TYR A 114 2.67 20.02 -3.27
C TYR A 114 2.71 18.49 -3.45
N ARG A 115 3.63 17.97 -4.28
CA ARG A 115 3.74 16.53 -4.50
C ARG A 115 4.18 15.80 -3.25
N LEU A 116 3.57 14.65 -3.00
CA LEU A 116 3.90 13.77 -1.88
C LEU A 116 4.88 12.68 -2.33
N LYS A 117 5.88 12.40 -1.50
CA LYS A 117 6.71 11.20 -1.59
C LYS A 117 5.97 10.03 -0.97
N VAL A 118 5.66 9.01 -1.75
CA VAL A 118 4.95 7.83 -1.28
C VAL A 118 5.83 6.60 -1.42
N ARG A 119 5.95 5.83 -0.33
CA ARG A 119 6.59 4.51 -0.33
C ARG A 119 5.54 3.43 -0.18
N ILE A 120 5.44 2.55 -1.17
CA ILE A 120 4.57 1.39 -1.14
C ILE A 120 5.42 0.14 -0.90
N ILE A 121 5.09 -0.64 0.12
CA ILE A 121 5.73 -1.91 0.46
C ILE A 121 4.67 -2.99 0.27
N CYS A 122 4.88 -3.91 -0.68
CA CYS A 122 3.87 -4.89 -1.06
C CYS A 122 4.46 -6.25 -1.39
N THR A 123 3.61 -7.27 -1.38
CA THR A 123 4.00 -8.68 -1.54
C THR A 123 3.97 -9.16 -2.99
N ARG A 124 3.40 -8.39 -3.92
CA ARG A 124 3.18 -8.82 -5.30
C ARG A 124 3.80 -7.87 -6.32
N ALA A 125 4.45 -8.44 -7.33
CA ALA A 125 5.03 -7.68 -8.43
C ALA A 125 3.96 -6.88 -9.21
N TYR A 126 2.77 -7.47 -9.41
CA TYR A 126 1.69 -6.75 -10.08
C TYR A 126 1.19 -5.54 -9.28
N HIS A 127 1.22 -5.58 -7.94
CA HIS A 127 0.93 -4.42 -7.09
C HIS A 127 1.92 -3.28 -7.35
N ALA A 128 3.21 -3.62 -7.40
CA ALA A 128 4.26 -2.65 -7.72
C ALA A 128 4.08 -2.08 -9.13
N LEU A 129 3.84 -2.94 -10.14
CA LEU A 129 3.58 -2.53 -11.52
C LEU A 129 2.37 -1.61 -11.62
N PHE A 130 1.26 -1.95 -10.96
CA PHE A 130 0.06 -1.12 -10.94
C PHE A 130 0.36 0.28 -10.37
N MET A 131 1.11 0.37 -9.26
CA MET A 131 1.41 1.66 -8.65
C MET A 131 2.41 2.48 -9.46
N GLN A 132 3.35 1.85 -10.17
CA GLN A 132 4.21 2.55 -11.13
C GLN A 132 3.42 3.19 -12.28
N ASN A 133 2.29 2.59 -12.68
CA ASN A 133 1.39 3.18 -13.68
C ASN A 133 0.46 4.26 -13.11
N MET A 134 0.30 4.32 -11.79
CA MET A 134 -0.62 5.26 -11.14
C MET A 134 0.06 6.51 -10.58
N LEU A 135 1.35 6.44 -10.30
CA LEU A 135 2.13 7.51 -9.69
C LEU A 135 3.22 8.01 -10.65
N ILE A 136 3.83 9.12 -10.30
CA ILE A 136 4.95 9.69 -11.04
C ILE A 136 6.24 9.02 -10.55
N MET A 137 6.90 8.30 -11.45
CA MET A 137 8.14 7.61 -11.12
C MET A 137 9.30 8.59 -11.06
N PRO A 138 10.15 8.50 -10.02
CA PRO A 138 11.35 9.32 -9.91
C PRO A 138 12.36 8.98 -11.02
N SER A 139 13.15 9.96 -11.43
CA SER A 139 14.38 9.72 -12.17
C SER A 139 15.38 8.92 -11.34
N ALA A 140 16.45 8.41 -11.95
CA ALA A 140 17.48 7.67 -11.22
C ALA A 140 18.11 8.52 -10.10
N GLU A 141 18.39 9.79 -10.37
CA GLU A 141 18.94 10.74 -9.41
C GLU A 141 17.96 11.05 -8.27
N GLU A 142 16.68 11.28 -8.58
CA GLU A 142 15.64 11.50 -7.57
C GLU A 142 15.43 10.25 -6.71
N LEU A 143 15.54 9.04 -7.30
CA LEU A 143 15.41 7.79 -6.56
C LEU A 143 16.58 7.55 -5.59
N GLU A 144 17.80 7.90 -6.03
CA GLU A 144 18.98 7.84 -5.16
C GLU A 144 18.86 8.80 -3.97
N ASN A 145 18.32 9.99 -4.22
CA ASN A 145 18.11 11.05 -3.24
C ASN A 145 16.68 11.08 -2.66
N PHE A 146 15.89 10.02 -2.81
CA PHE A 146 14.48 10.01 -2.43
C PHE A 146 14.27 10.35 -0.95
N GLY A 147 15.15 9.86 -0.08
CA GLY A 147 15.10 10.12 1.35
C GLY A 147 13.87 9.49 2.03
N GLU A 148 13.32 10.23 3.01
CA GLU A 148 12.13 9.79 3.74
C GLU A 148 10.87 10.07 2.93
N PRO A 149 9.94 9.10 2.86
CA PRO A 149 8.63 9.33 2.26
C PRO A 149 7.74 10.17 3.18
N ASP A 150 6.80 10.91 2.59
CA ASP A 150 5.74 11.59 3.33
C ASP A 150 4.68 10.60 3.81
N TYR A 151 4.42 9.54 3.04
CA TYR A 151 3.48 8.47 3.40
C TYR A 151 4.04 7.09 3.08
N VAL A 152 3.75 6.13 3.95
CA VAL A 152 4.11 4.71 3.76
C VAL A 152 2.85 3.86 3.66
N ILE A 153 2.79 2.97 2.67
CA ILE A 153 1.72 1.99 2.50
C ILE A 153 2.28 0.59 2.75
N TYR A 154 1.75 -0.08 3.76
CA TYR A 154 2.02 -1.49 4.04
C TYR A 154 0.88 -2.32 3.44
N ASN A 155 1.15 -3.05 2.37
CA ASN A 155 0.15 -3.88 1.70
C ASN A 155 0.45 -5.38 1.92
N GLY A 156 -0.28 -5.98 2.84
CA GLY A 156 -0.23 -7.42 3.15
C GLY A 156 -1.07 -8.29 2.20
N GLY A 157 -1.66 -7.70 1.15
CA GLY A 157 -2.45 -8.45 0.18
C GLY A 157 -3.60 -9.22 0.81
N GLY A 158 -3.76 -10.49 0.45
CA GLY A 158 -4.82 -11.36 0.98
C GLY A 158 -4.68 -11.77 2.45
N PHE A 159 -3.59 -11.38 3.13
CA PHE A 159 -3.43 -11.69 4.56
C PHE A 159 -4.49 -10.96 5.40
N PRO A 160 -5.28 -11.66 6.23
CA PRO A 160 -6.46 -11.08 6.85
C PRO A 160 -6.13 -10.10 7.96
N ALA A 161 -6.93 -9.03 8.07
CA ALA A 161 -6.98 -8.19 9.26
C ALA A 161 -7.52 -8.96 10.47
N ASN A 162 -7.28 -8.44 11.68
CA ASN A 162 -7.83 -9.03 12.90
C ASN A 162 -9.31 -8.65 13.07
N ARG A 163 -10.21 -9.52 12.64
CA ARG A 163 -11.67 -9.28 12.70
C ARG A 163 -12.28 -9.32 14.10
N HIS A 164 -11.49 -9.64 15.13
CA HIS A 164 -11.96 -9.74 16.52
C HIS A 164 -11.68 -8.46 17.33
N THR A 165 -11.03 -7.47 16.73
CA THR A 165 -10.85 -6.15 17.33
C THR A 165 -12.08 -5.27 17.10
N SER A 166 -12.23 -4.21 17.89
CA SER A 166 -13.33 -3.25 17.76
C SER A 166 -13.38 -2.66 16.34
N HIS A 167 -14.57 -2.31 15.88
CA HIS A 167 -14.86 -1.73 14.56
C HIS A 167 -14.51 -2.59 13.33
N MET A 168 -14.03 -3.81 13.52
CA MET A 168 -13.74 -4.73 12.43
C MET A 168 -14.94 -5.59 12.08
N THR A 169 -15.43 -5.48 10.86
CA THR A 169 -16.62 -6.19 10.36
C THR A 169 -16.29 -7.33 9.41
N SER A 170 -15.06 -7.35 8.89
CA SER A 170 -14.60 -8.36 7.93
C SER A 170 -13.10 -8.65 8.11
N LYS A 171 -12.57 -9.58 7.31
CA LYS A 171 -11.13 -9.86 7.23
C LYS A 171 -10.36 -8.83 6.39
N THR A 172 -11.06 -7.89 5.75
CA THR A 172 -10.46 -6.83 4.92
C THR A 172 -10.43 -5.53 5.71
N SER A 173 -9.31 -4.83 5.67
CA SER A 173 -9.19 -3.48 6.24
C SER A 173 -8.23 -2.64 5.40
N ILE A 174 -8.65 -1.42 5.14
CA ILE A 174 -7.84 -0.37 4.53
C ILE A 174 -7.80 0.77 5.55
N ASP A 175 -6.76 0.79 6.37
CA ASP A 175 -6.65 1.64 7.52
C ASP A 175 -5.72 2.82 7.20
N LEU A 176 -6.22 4.05 7.37
CA LEU A 176 -5.46 5.28 7.18
C LEU A 176 -5.18 5.93 8.52
N HIS A 177 -3.91 6.17 8.81
CA HIS A 177 -3.47 6.97 9.95
C HIS A 177 -2.85 8.28 9.43
N LEU A 178 -3.62 9.36 9.47
CA LEU A 178 -3.23 10.62 8.84
C LEU A 178 -2.07 11.31 9.56
N GLU A 179 -2.02 11.21 10.88
CA GLU A 179 -0.96 11.82 11.71
C GLU A 179 0.37 11.06 11.58
N SER A 180 0.36 9.72 11.69
CA SER A 180 1.58 8.91 11.49
C SER A 180 1.98 8.77 10.02
N LYS A 181 1.10 9.22 9.11
CA LYS A 181 1.33 9.17 7.66
C LYS A 181 1.52 7.74 7.13
N GLU A 182 0.71 6.84 7.62
CA GLU A 182 0.76 5.42 7.29
C GLU A 182 -0.59 4.91 6.78
N ILE A 183 -0.54 3.96 5.84
CA ILE A 183 -1.70 3.23 5.33
C ILE A 183 -1.41 1.73 5.43
N VAL A 184 -2.35 0.99 5.99
CA VAL A 184 -2.27 -0.47 6.11
C VAL A 184 -3.39 -1.11 5.29
N ILE A 185 -3.05 -2.07 4.43
CA ILE A 185 -4.00 -2.79 3.59
C ILE A 185 -3.87 -4.28 3.87
N LEU A 186 -4.95 -4.89 4.34
CA LEU A 186 -5.04 -6.31 4.66
C LEU A 186 -6.32 -6.93 4.08
N GLY A 187 -6.26 -8.23 3.76
CA GLY A 187 -7.41 -9.04 3.35
C GLY A 187 -7.95 -8.75 1.95
N THR A 188 -7.18 -8.06 1.12
CA THR A 188 -7.51 -7.84 -0.29
C THR A 188 -6.25 -7.77 -1.14
N GLU A 189 -6.30 -8.37 -2.32
CA GLU A 189 -5.24 -8.28 -3.32
C GLU A 189 -5.59 -7.31 -4.45
N TYR A 190 -6.70 -6.57 -4.33
CA TYR A 190 -7.10 -5.58 -5.32
C TYR A 190 -6.21 -4.35 -5.25
N ALA A 191 -5.40 -4.13 -6.29
CA ALA A 191 -4.37 -3.07 -6.31
C ALA A 191 -4.93 -1.64 -6.19
N GLY A 192 -6.17 -1.42 -6.64
CA GLY A 192 -6.82 -0.11 -6.59
C GLY A 192 -7.03 0.47 -5.20
N GLU A 193 -6.92 -0.34 -4.12
CA GLU A 193 -6.99 0.18 -2.74
C GLU A 193 -5.78 1.08 -2.43
N MET A 194 -4.58 0.72 -2.90
CA MET A 194 -3.39 1.57 -2.74
C MET A 194 -3.56 2.93 -3.40
N LYS A 195 -4.04 2.96 -4.65
CA LYS A 195 -4.34 4.19 -5.38
C LYS A 195 -5.34 5.07 -4.61
N LYS A 196 -6.42 4.46 -4.11
CA LYS A 196 -7.46 5.20 -3.37
C LYS A 196 -6.98 5.65 -1.99
N GLY A 197 -6.08 4.92 -1.36
CA GLY A 197 -5.40 5.36 -0.14
C GLY A 197 -4.65 6.67 -0.39
N VAL A 198 -3.79 6.70 -1.40
CA VAL A 198 -3.05 7.91 -1.81
C VAL A 198 -4.01 9.06 -2.14
N PHE A 199 -5.05 8.79 -2.94
CA PHE A 199 -6.05 9.80 -3.28
C PHE A 199 -6.76 10.36 -2.03
N SER A 200 -7.11 9.52 -1.07
CA SER A 200 -7.76 9.96 0.18
C SER A 200 -6.85 10.88 0.99
N VAL A 201 -5.56 10.56 1.06
CA VAL A 201 -4.55 11.41 1.72
C VAL A 201 -4.42 12.75 1.01
N MET A 202 -4.26 12.75 -0.31
CA MET A 202 -4.15 14.00 -1.08
C MET A 202 -5.39 14.87 -0.89
N ASN A 203 -6.59 14.29 -0.92
CA ASN A 203 -7.84 15.01 -0.70
C ASN A 203 -7.97 15.59 0.73
N TYR A 204 -7.35 14.95 1.71
CA TYR A 204 -7.32 15.45 3.08
C TYR A 204 -6.37 16.64 3.25
N LEU A 205 -5.26 16.66 2.50
CA LEU A 205 -4.22 17.70 2.61
C LEU A 205 -4.53 18.96 1.77
N MET A 206 -5.45 18.87 0.81
CA MET A 206 -5.88 19.98 -0.05
C MET A 206 -7.05 20.76 0.55
#